data_24ac8e660772a8fb8116cd04efec821a
#
_entry.id   24ac8e660772a8fb8116cd04efec821a
#
_cell.length_a   1.000
_cell.length_b   1.000
_cell.length_c   1.000
_cell.angle_alpha   90.00
_cell.angle_beta   90.00
_cell.angle_gamma   90.00
#
_symmetry.space_group_name_H-M   'P 1'
#
loop_
_entity.id
_entity.type
_entity.pdbx_description
1 polymer ?
#
loop_
_entity_poly.entity_id
_entity_poly.type
_entity_poly.pdbx_seq_one_letter_code
_entity_poly.pdbx_strand_id
1 'polypeptide(L)'
;GNYDNQGSCKKTACGSTCTSILGGWNGCGIRYKYGFFEQKIIDGKQVEVSDNWLREGNVWERKKTDKSEIVKFGGTVKIEELAGKMTFTHVNYEPVLAVPYDTPIVGFQNDVVNTLRLWSAEPVSNEFDYSSFSRGEFLKAISYKNSVEAISLVLYPEDSFYEGKMLRLKQQYFFVCAGLQSIIRRFKRIGGDIYELDEKIAIHINDTHPTLAIPELMRLLVDEEGMDWNTAWRRDAICKGSSQ
;
A
#
# COMPACT_ATOMS: atom_id res chain seq x y z
N GLY A 1 -22.25 -11.95 19.48
CA GLY A 1 -22.18 -10.73 18.74
C GLY A 1 -21.73 -11.06 17.33
N ASN A 2 -22.60 -10.87 16.36
CA ASN A 2 -22.26 -11.02 14.94
C ASN A 2 -21.23 -9.97 14.57
N TYR A 3 -19.97 -10.37 14.47
CA TYR A 3 -18.98 -9.59 13.75
C TYR A 3 -19.36 -9.64 12.29
N ASP A 4 -19.96 -8.55 11.84
CA ASP A 4 -20.29 -8.34 10.45
C ASP A 4 -18.96 -8.20 9.69
N ASN A 5 -18.48 -9.31 9.10
CA ASN A 5 -17.26 -9.35 8.29
C ASN A 5 -17.29 -8.35 7.12
N GLN A 6 -18.48 -7.88 6.73
CA GLN A 6 -18.65 -6.79 5.78
C GLN A 6 -18.26 -5.43 6.37
N GLY A 7 -18.45 -5.20 7.66
CA GLY A 7 -18.07 -3.95 8.33
C GLY A 7 -16.56 -3.74 8.38
N SER A 8 -15.78 -4.79 8.65
CA SER A 8 -14.32 -4.72 8.63
C SER A 8 -13.77 -4.50 7.23
N CYS A 9 -14.35 -5.15 6.22
CA CYS A 9 -13.98 -4.94 4.83
C CYS A 9 -14.41 -3.54 4.33
N LYS A 10 -15.55 -3.03 4.75
CA LYS A 10 -16.00 -1.65 4.41
C LYS A 10 -15.16 -0.57 5.07
N LYS A 11 -14.70 -0.76 6.31
CA LYS A 11 -13.81 0.21 6.98
C LYS A 11 -12.41 0.30 6.36
N THR A 12 -11.95 -0.77 5.72
CA THR A 12 -10.66 -0.83 4.99
C THR A 12 -10.83 -0.64 3.47
N ALA A 13 -12.06 -0.64 2.95
CA ALA A 13 -12.33 -0.69 1.51
C ALA A 13 -12.10 0.64 0.78
N CYS A 14 -11.96 1.76 1.50
CA CYS A 14 -11.54 2.99 0.87
C CYS A 14 -10.06 2.93 0.53
N GLY A 15 -9.78 2.70 -0.74
CA GLY A 15 -8.42 2.60 -1.25
C GLY A 15 -7.87 1.17 -1.31
N SER A 16 -8.71 0.14 -1.41
CA SER A 16 -8.23 -1.23 -1.62
C SER A 16 -8.20 -1.60 -3.10
N THR A 17 -7.20 -2.39 -3.47
CA THR A 17 -7.17 -3.12 -4.75
C THR A 17 -7.39 -4.59 -4.49
N CYS A 18 -8.21 -5.23 -5.31
CA CYS A 18 -8.37 -6.68 -5.29
C CYS A 18 -7.66 -7.28 -6.50
N THR A 19 -6.85 -8.30 -6.27
CA THR A 19 -6.17 -9.03 -7.34
C THR A 19 -6.61 -10.47 -7.36
N SER A 20 -6.87 -11.00 -8.55
CA SER A 20 -7.00 -12.44 -8.78
C SER A 20 -5.71 -12.94 -9.41
N ILE A 21 -5.05 -13.89 -8.77
CA ILE A 21 -3.86 -14.57 -9.28
C ILE A 21 -4.16 -16.07 -9.24
N LEU A 22 -4.25 -16.71 -10.41
CA LEU A 22 -4.41 -18.15 -10.55
C LEU A 22 -5.54 -18.73 -9.67
N GLY A 23 -6.73 -18.09 -9.72
CA GLY A 23 -7.93 -18.55 -9.04
C GLY A 23 -8.07 -18.17 -7.57
N GLY A 24 -7.14 -17.39 -7.01
CA GLY A 24 -7.25 -16.83 -5.66
C GLY A 24 -7.47 -15.31 -5.66
N TRP A 25 -8.23 -14.81 -4.69
CA TRP A 25 -8.44 -13.38 -4.48
C TRP A 25 -7.50 -12.86 -3.38
N ASN A 26 -6.88 -11.70 -3.63
CA ASN A 26 -6.11 -10.99 -2.62
C ASN A 26 -6.60 -9.54 -2.56
N GLY A 27 -7.03 -9.11 -1.38
CA GLY A 27 -7.32 -7.70 -1.11
C GLY A 27 -6.06 -6.98 -0.63
N CYS A 28 -5.80 -5.77 -1.13
CA CYS A 28 -4.70 -4.92 -0.70
C CYS A 28 -5.21 -3.56 -0.24
N GLY A 29 -4.65 -3.03 0.85
CA GLY A 29 -4.99 -1.71 1.38
C GLY A 29 -3.95 -1.23 2.39
N ILE A 30 -4.24 -0.12 3.06
CA ILE A 30 -3.40 0.41 4.14
C ILE A 30 -3.89 -0.12 5.49
N ARG A 31 -2.93 -0.51 6.33
CA ARG A 31 -3.16 -0.84 7.73
C ARG A 31 -3.13 0.44 8.58
N TYR A 32 -4.26 1.13 8.63
CA TYR A 32 -4.35 2.33 9.44
C TYR A 32 -4.31 1.99 10.94
N LYS A 33 -3.49 2.73 11.68
CA LYS A 33 -3.39 2.57 13.15
C LYS A 33 -4.66 3.01 13.85
N TYR A 34 -5.28 4.09 13.35
CA TYR A 34 -6.58 4.56 13.80
C TYR A 34 -7.60 4.36 12.69
N GLY A 35 -8.72 3.72 13.02
CA GLY A 35 -9.85 3.56 12.12
C GLY A 35 -10.60 4.88 11.89
N PHE A 36 -11.78 4.77 11.25
CA PHE A 36 -12.52 5.96 10.87
C PHE A 36 -13.02 6.72 12.12
N PHE A 37 -13.88 6.09 12.90
CA PHE A 37 -14.30 6.57 14.21
C PHE A 37 -15.03 5.48 15.00
N GLU A 38 -15.06 5.62 16.33
CA GLU A 38 -15.88 4.87 17.25
C GLU A 38 -16.99 5.79 17.77
N GLN A 39 -18.23 5.29 17.83
CA GLN A 39 -19.34 6.03 18.40
C GLN A 39 -19.52 5.71 19.88
N LYS A 40 -19.57 6.75 20.72
CA LYS A 40 -19.84 6.66 22.15
C LYS A 40 -21.05 7.47 22.54
N ILE A 41 -21.72 7.07 23.60
CA ILE A 41 -22.78 7.87 24.24
C ILE A 41 -22.15 8.57 25.45
N ILE A 42 -22.06 9.89 25.38
CA ILE A 42 -21.54 10.73 26.45
C ILE A 42 -22.62 11.75 26.81
N ASP A 43 -23.03 11.80 28.05
CA ASP A 43 -24.10 12.67 28.55
C ASP A 43 -25.40 12.58 27.74
N GLY A 44 -25.76 11.35 27.34
CA GLY A 44 -26.97 11.07 26.55
C GLY A 44 -26.88 11.50 25.07
N LYS A 45 -25.72 11.92 24.60
CA LYS A 45 -25.47 12.32 23.20
C LYS A 45 -24.48 11.38 22.53
N GLN A 46 -24.71 11.13 21.26
CA GLN A 46 -23.76 10.39 20.42
C GLN A 46 -22.56 11.30 20.11
N VAL A 47 -21.36 10.80 20.40
CA VAL A 47 -20.07 11.48 20.13
C VAL A 47 -19.17 10.53 19.36
N GLU A 48 -18.54 11.05 18.31
CA GLU A 48 -17.52 10.34 17.53
C GLU A 48 -16.16 10.56 18.17
N VAL A 49 -15.43 9.46 18.42
CA VAL A 49 -14.07 9.47 18.96
C VAL A 49 -13.16 8.65 18.06
N SER A 50 -11.85 8.86 18.17
CA SER A 50 -10.89 8.11 17.36
C SER A 50 -10.94 6.61 17.69
N ASP A 51 -11.06 5.78 16.65
CA ASP A 51 -11.08 4.31 16.77
C ASP A 51 -9.65 3.76 16.83
N ASN A 52 -9.12 3.56 18.03
CA ASN A 52 -7.82 2.92 18.23
C ASN A 52 -7.97 1.38 18.25
N TRP A 53 -8.44 0.81 17.16
CA TRP A 53 -8.78 -0.61 17.03
C TRP A 53 -7.60 -1.57 17.18
N LEU A 54 -6.36 -1.06 17.07
CA LEU A 54 -5.13 -1.83 17.23
C LEU A 54 -4.54 -1.77 18.64
N ARG A 55 -5.21 -1.09 19.59
CA ARG A 55 -4.68 -0.90 20.94
C ARG A 55 -4.36 -2.22 21.64
N GLU A 56 -5.22 -3.22 21.49
CA GLU A 56 -5.07 -4.57 22.07
C GLU A 56 -4.38 -5.55 21.10
N GLY A 57 -3.87 -5.07 19.97
CA GLY A 57 -3.37 -5.90 18.88
C GLY A 57 -4.48 -6.52 18.04
N ASN A 58 -4.09 -7.36 17.07
CA ASN A 58 -5.04 -8.09 16.24
C ASN A 58 -4.54 -9.54 16.03
N VAL A 59 -5.19 -10.49 16.68
CA VAL A 59 -4.81 -11.91 16.64
C VAL A 59 -5.03 -12.57 15.27
N TRP A 60 -5.84 -11.96 14.41
CA TRP A 60 -6.17 -12.48 13.08
C TRP A 60 -5.14 -12.12 12.01
N GLU A 61 -4.24 -11.17 12.27
CA GLU A 61 -3.24 -10.73 11.32
C GLU A 61 -1.85 -11.29 11.64
N ARG A 62 -1.06 -11.49 10.59
CA ARG A 62 0.33 -11.94 10.70
C ARG A 62 1.24 -10.96 9.97
N LYS A 63 2.17 -10.36 10.70
CA LYS A 63 3.24 -9.53 10.13
C LYS A 63 4.17 -10.40 9.28
N LYS A 64 4.47 -9.97 8.04
CA LYS A 64 5.31 -10.66 7.06
C LYS A 64 6.49 -9.79 6.64
N THR A 65 7.44 -9.59 7.53
CA THR A 65 8.62 -8.74 7.28
C THR A 65 9.48 -9.21 6.10
N ASP A 66 9.49 -10.52 5.84
CA ASP A 66 10.16 -11.15 4.70
C ASP A 66 9.55 -10.78 3.33
N LYS A 67 8.35 -10.17 3.34
CA LYS A 67 7.62 -9.74 2.14
C LYS A 67 7.43 -8.23 2.07
N SER A 68 8.26 -7.48 2.80
CA SER A 68 8.25 -6.03 2.74
C SER A 68 8.72 -5.52 1.39
N GLU A 69 8.20 -4.36 0.99
CA GLU A 69 8.55 -3.64 -0.23
C GLU A 69 9.08 -2.25 0.12
N ILE A 70 9.96 -1.71 -0.72
CA ILE A 70 10.43 -0.33 -0.57
C ILE A 70 9.62 0.56 -1.49
N VAL A 71 8.93 1.54 -0.92
CA VAL A 71 8.24 2.61 -1.64
C VAL A 71 9.12 3.84 -1.64
N LYS A 72 9.36 4.41 -2.82
CA LYS A 72 10.26 5.54 -3.04
C LYS A 72 9.45 6.80 -3.26
N PHE A 73 9.60 7.79 -2.39
CA PHE A 73 8.92 9.09 -2.51
C PHE A 73 9.87 10.19 -2.96
N GLY A 74 9.35 11.13 -3.75
CA GLY A 74 10.16 12.25 -4.24
C GLY A 74 11.34 11.82 -5.11
N GLY A 75 12.43 12.56 -5.05
CA GLY A 75 13.63 12.28 -5.84
C GLY A 75 13.55 12.74 -7.28
N THR A 76 14.43 12.20 -8.09
CA THR A 76 14.56 12.51 -9.53
C THR A 76 14.83 11.26 -10.33
N VAL A 77 14.43 11.25 -11.61
CA VAL A 77 14.74 10.16 -12.52
C VAL A 77 15.93 10.57 -13.39
N LYS A 78 17.01 9.80 -13.34
CA LYS A 78 18.10 9.89 -14.30
C LYS A 78 17.76 9.07 -15.53
N ILE A 79 17.92 9.69 -16.68
CA ILE A 79 17.68 9.06 -17.98
C ILE A 79 19.04 8.92 -18.66
N GLU A 80 19.39 7.70 -19.02
CA GLU A 80 20.65 7.39 -19.70
C GLU A 80 20.36 6.53 -20.93
N GLU A 81 21.08 6.79 -22.02
CA GLU A 81 21.03 5.94 -23.20
C GLU A 81 22.22 4.99 -23.17
N LEU A 82 21.95 3.70 -23.10
CA LEU A 82 22.97 2.66 -23.11
C LEU A 82 22.70 1.70 -24.29
N ALA A 83 23.63 1.65 -25.22
CA ALA A 83 23.53 0.78 -26.42
C ALA A 83 22.22 0.95 -27.21
N GLY A 84 21.73 2.19 -27.35
CA GLY A 84 20.49 2.51 -28.08
C GLY A 84 19.20 2.21 -27.28
N LYS A 85 19.33 1.84 -26.01
CA LYS A 85 18.20 1.62 -25.11
C LYS A 85 18.19 2.68 -24.01
N MET A 86 17.04 3.32 -23.83
CA MET A 86 16.84 4.26 -22.72
C MET A 86 16.70 3.48 -21.42
N THR A 87 17.43 3.90 -20.40
CA THR A 87 17.35 3.38 -19.04
C THR A 87 16.94 4.49 -18.09
N PHE A 88 16.10 4.15 -17.13
CA PHE A 88 15.54 5.08 -16.15
C PHE A 88 15.95 4.65 -14.74
N THR A 89 16.59 5.55 -14.00
CA THR A 89 17.03 5.25 -12.63
C THR A 89 16.48 6.28 -11.67
N HIS A 90 15.68 5.84 -10.69
CA HIS A 90 15.15 6.69 -9.64
C HIS A 90 16.21 6.92 -8.57
N VAL A 91 16.60 8.17 -8.34
CA VAL A 91 17.66 8.59 -7.41
C VAL A 91 17.19 9.69 -6.45
N ASN A 92 17.90 9.88 -5.33
CA ASN A 92 17.62 10.91 -4.33
C ASN A 92 16.20 10.86 -3.74
N TYR A 93 15.61 9.67 -3.67
CA TYR A 93 14.28 9.44 -3.11
C TYR A 93 14.33 9.25 -1.59
N GLU A 94 13.19 9.48 -0.95
CA GLU A 94 12.93 9.14 0.45
C GLU A 94 12.33 7.72 0.50
N PRO A 95 13.05 6.71 1.03
CA PRO A 95 12.54 5.35 1.08
C PRO A 95 11.62 5.15 2.29
N VAL A 96 10.52 4.45 2.05
CA VAL A 96 9.59 3.99 3.09
C VAL A 96 9.42 2.48 2.97
N LEU A 97 9.56 1.76 4.07
CA LEU A 97 9.33 0.32 4.10
C LEU A 97 7.84 0.04 4.25
N ALA A 98 7.25 -0.59 3.25
CA ALA A 98 5.88 -1.11 3.31
C ALA A 98 5.92 -2.54 3.87
N VAL A 99 5.46 -2.70 5.10
CA VAL A 99 5.45 -3.99 5.79
C VAL A 99 4.05 -4.59 5.73
N PRO A 100 3.87 -5.78 5.12
CA PRO A 100 2.55 -6.38 4.99
C PRO A 100 2.11 -7.13 6.24
N TYR A 101 0.82 -6.98 6.55
CA TYR A 101 0.08 -7.74 7.54
C TYR A 101 -1.01 -8.51 6.82
N ASP A 102 -0.95 -9.83 6.87
CA ASP A 102 -1.86 -10.73 6.17
C ASP A 102 -2.92 -11.29 7.12
N THR A 103 -4.18 -11.10 6.75
CA THR A 103 -5.34 -11.72 7.42
C THR A 103 -5.94 -12.78 6.49
N PRO A 104 -6.02 -14.06 6.90
CA PRO A 104 -6.66 -15.09 6.11
C PRO A 104 -8.18 -14.92 6.11
N ILE A 105 -8.79 -15.01 4.93
CA ILE A 105 -10.24 -15.00 4.74
C ILE A 105 -10.64 -16.40 4.26
N VAL A 106 -11.15 -17.18 5.20
CA VAL A 106 -11.52 -18.57 4.95
C VAL A 106 -12.84 -18.65 4.19
N GLY A 107 -12.87 -19.44 3.13
CA GLY A 107 -14.08 -19.75 2.38
C GLY A 107 -15.07 -20.63 3.16
N PHE A 108 -16.36 -20.48 2.88
CA PHE A 108 -17.39 -21.29 3.51
C PHE A 108 -17.46 -22.68 2.88
N GLN A 109 -17.29 -23.72 3.67
CA GLN A 109 -17.39 -25.15 3.27
C GLN A 109 -16.51 -25.52 2.05
N ASN A 110 -15.33 -24.91 1.90
CA ASN A 110 -14.35 -25.23 0.86
C ASN A 110 -12.92 -25.00 1.38
N ASP A 111 -11.93 -25.47 0.62
CA ASP A 111 -10.50 -25.36 0.98
C ASP A 111 -9.84 -24.05 0.51
N VAL A 112 -10.64 -23.06 0.09
CA VAL A 112 -10.13 -21.78 -0.39
C VAL A 112 -9.87 -20.84 0.79
N VAL A 113 -8.65 -20.29 0.84
CA VAL A 113 -8.29 -19.24 1.78
C VAL A 113 -7.76 -18.05 1.00
N ASN A 114 -8.51 -16.97 1.00
CA ASN A 114 -8.09 -15.70 0.44
C ASN A 114 -7.24 -14.91 1.44
N THR A 115 -6.55 -13.89 0.99
CA THR A 115 -5.71 -13.07 1.84
C THR A 115 -6.11 -11.60 1.73
N LEU A 116 -6.38 -10.97 2.86
CA LEU A 116 -6.40 -9.52 2.97
C LEU A 116 -5.02 -9.07 3.46
N ARG A 117 -4.29 -8.34 2.60
CA ARG A 117 -2.99 -7.77 2.91
C ARG A 117 -3.09 -6.28 3.15
N LEU A 118 -2.76 -5.86 4.34
CA LEU A 118 -2.72 -4.45 4.71
C LEU A 118 -1.27 -4.01 4.93
N TRP A 119 -0.91 -2.89 4.33
CA TRP A 119 0.44 -2.33 4.37
C TRP A 119 0.60 -1.30 5.49
N SER A 120 1.61 -1.48 6.34
CA SER A 120 2.04 -0.52 7.35
C SER A 120 3.29 0.19 6.88
N ALA A 121 3.33 1.52 7.00
CA ALA A 121 4.52 2.29 6.70
C ALA A 121 5.46 2.27 7.90
N GLU A 122 6.67 1.76 7.68
CA GLU A 122 7.73 1.68 8.69
C GLU A 122 9.02 2.32 8.14
N PRO A 123 9.88 2.89 8.99
CA PRO A 123 11.17 3.40 8.54
C PRO A 123 12.06 2.25 8.05
N VAL A 124 12.85 2.50 6.99
CA VAL A 124 13.78 1.49 6.43
C VAL A 124 14.89 1.17 7.43
N SER A 125 15.38 2.17 8.14
CA SER A 125 16.32 2.00 9.24
C SER A 125 15.60 2.24 10.56
N ASN A 126 15.76 1.31 11.49
CA ASN A 126 15.34 1.49 12.88
C ASN A 126 16.41 2.23 13.70
N GLU A 127 17.44 2.77 13.05
CA GLU A 127 18.46 3.53 13.73
C GLU A 127 17.85 4.81 14.29
N PHE A 128 17.86 4.88 15.59
CA PHE A 128 17.49 6.09 16.32
C PHE A 128 18.64 7.09 16.24
N ASP A 129 18.34 8.33 15.87
CA ASP A 129 19.36 9.40 15.83
C ASP A 129 19.74 9.82 17.26
N TYR A 130 20.53 8.96 17.90
CA TYR A 130 21.03 9.17 19.25
C TYR A 130 21.85 10.46 19.35
N SER A 131 22.55 10.83 18.31
CA SER A 131 23.38 12.05 18.27
C SER A 131 22.52 13.32 18.40
N SER A 132 21.45 13.44 17.59
CA SER A 132 20.52 14.56 17.71
C SER A 132 19.77 14.53 19.06
N PHE A 133 19.36 13.37 19.52
CA PHE A 133 18.68 13.22 20.81
C PHE A 133 19.56 13.67 21.98
N SER A 134 20.83 13.25 22.00
CA SER A 134 21.80 13.63 23.08
C SER A 134 22.14 15.11 23.09
N ARG A 135 21.94 15.82 21.96
CA ARG A 135 22.06 17.28 21.89
C ARG A 135 20.79 18.03 22.27
N GLY A 136 19.74 17.33 22.67
CA GLY A 136 18.44 17.93 22.99
C GLY A 136 17.56 18.24 21.78
N GLU A 137 17.97 17.82 20.58
CA GLU A 137 17.21 17.98 19.33
C GLU A 137 16.14 16.86 19.18
N PHE A 138 15.26 16.71 20.17
CA PHE A 138 14.36 15.57 20.27
C PHE A 138 13.41 15.44 19.07
N LEU A 139 12.84 16.55 18.61
CA LEU A 139 11.93 16.54 17.46
C LEU A 139 12.62 16.09 16.18
N LYS A 140 13.89 16.49 15.99
CA LYS A 140 14.67 16.08 14.83
C LYS A 140 14.98 14.59 14.87
N ALA A 141 15.35 14.07 16.06
CA ALA A 141 15.67 12.65 16.24
C ALA A 141 14.51 11.71 15.90
N ILE A 142 13.24 12.18 16.04
CA ILE A 142 12.03 11.39 15.76
C ILE A 142 11.32 11.80 14.48
N SER A 143 11.73 12.88 13.81
CA SER A 143 11.00 13.48 12.69
C SER A 143 10.82 12.51 11.52
N TYR A 144 11.89 11.83 11.12
CA TYR A 144 11.85 10.86 10.02
C TYR A 144 10.88 9.72 10.32
N LYS A 145 10.98 9.12 11.51
CA LYS A 145 10.07 8.06 11.92
C LYS A 145 8.61 8.52 11.91
N ASN A 146 8.34 9.69 12.47
CA ASN A 146 6.99 10.24 12.53
C ASN A 146 6.43 10.55 11.14
N SER A 147 7.24 11.10 10.22
CA SER A 147 6.82 11.39 8.84
C SER A 147 6.46 10.12 8.07
N VAL A 148 7.21 9.04 8.27
CA VAL A 148 6.95 7.74 7.66
C VAL A 148 5.69 7.10 8.25
N GLU A 149 5.60 7.00 9.58
CA GLU A 149 4.45 6.37 10.25
C GLU A 149 3.13 7.12 9.99
N ALA A 150 3.19 8.44 9.77
CA ALA A 150 2.01 9.24 9.44
C ALA A 150 1.26 8.74 8.19
N ILE A 151 1.96 8.10 7.24
CA ILE A 151 1.36 7.56 6.01
C ILE A 151 0.28 6.51 6.33
N SER A 152 0.50 5.68 7.35
CA SER A 152 -0.46 4.64 7.76
C SER A 152 -1.11 4.92 9.12
N LEU A 153 -1.11 6.18 9.57
CA LEU A 153 -1.60 6.53 10.90
C LEU A 153 -3.12 6.65 10.95
N VAL A 154 -3.71 7.47 10.11
CA VAL A 154 -5.13 7.84 10.14
C VAL A 154 -5.76 7.72 8.76
N LEU A 155 -6.94 7.11 8.72
CA LEU A 155 -7.81 7.06 7.54
C LEU A 155 -8.44 8.44 7.32
N TYR A 156 -8.39 8.96 6.10
CA TYR A 156 -8.95 10.25 5.69
C TYR A 156 -8.44 11.44 6.52
N PRO A 157 -7.15 11.81 6.39
CA PRO A 157 -6.69 13.07 6.94
C PRO A 157 -7.46 14.23 6.29
N GLU A 158 -7.64 15.30 7.06
CA GLU A 158 -8.23 16.54 6.57
C GLU A 158 -7.46 17.07 5.35
N ASP A 159 -8.15 17.33 4.24
CA ASP A 159 -7.55 17.72 2.96
C ASP A 159 -7.91 19.15 2.51
N SER A 160 -8.43 19.97 3.40
CA SER A 160 -8.60 21.40 3.16
C SER A 160 -7.26 22.13 2.98
N PHE A 161 -6.19 21.59 3.58
CA PHE A 161 -4.84 22.13 3.55
C PHE A 161 -3.93 21.34 2.61
N TYR A 162 -2.84 21.97 2.17
CA TYR A 162 -1.88 21.38 1.26
C TYR A 162 -1.24 20.11 1.82
N GLU A 163 -0.85 20.14 3.10
CA GLU A 163 -0.22 19.01 3.80
C GLU A 163 -1.13 17.79 3.86
N GLY A 164 -2.42 17.99 4.08
CA GLY A 164 -3.42 16.94 4.07
C GLY A 164 -3.61 16.32 2.68
N LYS A 165 -3.67 17.15 1.63
CA LYS A 165 -3.71 16.67 0.24
C LYS A 165 -2.48 15.84 -0.12
N MET A 166 -1.30 16.31 0.28
CA MET A 166 -0.04 15.59 0.06
C MET A 166 0.01 14.28 0.82
N LEU A 167 -0.47 14.24 2.06
CA LEU A 167 -0.55 13.00 2.84
C LEU A 167 -1.51 11.99 2.19
N ARG A 168 -2.68 12.42 1.75
CA ARG A 168 -3.62 11.56 1.01
C ARG A 168 -3.02 10.99 -0.27
N LEU A 169 -2.31 11.82 -1.05
CA LEU A 169 -1.62 11.36 -2.24
C LEU A 169 -0.52 10.35 -1.91
N LYS A 170 0.27 10.61 -0.85
CA LYS A 170 1.29 9.66 -0.35
C LYS A 170 0.66 8.34 0.09
N GLN A 171 -0.48 8.36 0.76
CA GLN A 171 -1.22 7.16 1.16
C GLN A 171 -1.65 6.33 -0.06
N GLN A 172 -2.23 6.97 -1.07
CA GLN A 172 -2.67 6.31 -2.30
C GLN A 172 -1.48 5.67 -3.04
N TYR A 173 -0.41 6.42 -3.25
CA TYR A 173 0.79 5.90 -3.90
C TYR A 173 1.44 4.77 -3.10
N PHE A 174 1.50 4.89 -1.78
CA PHE A 174 2.13 3.93 -0.88
C PHE A 174 1.58 2.51 -1.05
N PHE A 175 0.27 2.32 -0.91
CA PHE A 175 -0.29 0.97 -0.98
C PHE A 175 -0.36 0.44 -2.42
N VAL A 176 -0.53 1.31 -3.41
CA VAL A 176 -0.50 0.94 -4.82
C VAL A 176 0.89 0.42 -5.20
N CYS A 177 1.92 1.19 -4.91
CA CYS A 177 3.31 0.82 -5.22
C CYS A 177 3.71 -0.49 -4.51
N ALA A 178 3.42 -0.61 -3.21
CA ALA A 178 3.70 -1.83 -2.45
C ALA A 178 2.91 -3.03 -2.98
N GLY A 179 1.63 -2.83 -3.31
CA GLY A 179 0.77 -3.87 -3.85
C GLY A 179 1.27 -4.40 -5.20
N LEU A 180 1.57 -3.51 -6.14
CA LEU A 180 2.05 -3.89 -7.48
C LEU A 180 3.41 -4.59 -7.44
N GLN A 181 4.38 -4.07 -6.67
CA GLN A 181 5.66 -4.74 -6.48
C GLN A 181 5.48 -6.17 -5.93
N SER A 182 4.63 -6.33 -4.93
CA SER A 182 4.32 -7.63 -4.34
C SER A 182 3.67 -8.59 -5.33
N ILE A 183 2.78 -8.10 -6.20
CA ILE A 183 2.12 -8.88 -7.25
C ILE A 183 3.16 -9.37 -8.27
N ILE A 184 3.96 -8.47 -8.82
CA ILE A 184 5.01 -8.79 -9.81
C ILE A 184 6.02 -9.77 -9.22
N ARG A 185 6.51 -9.51 -8.01
CA ARG A 185 7.45 -10.41 -7.32
C ARG A 185 6.86 -11.81 -7.12
N ARG A 186 5.59 -11.91 -6.70
CA ARG A 186 4.91 -13.20 -6.55
C ARG A 186 4.78 -13.92 -7.88
N PHE A 187 4.37 -13.20 -8.94
CA PHE A 187 4.20 -13.74 -10.27
C PHE A 187 5.51 -14.33 -10.82
N LYS A 188 6.60 -13.57 -10.75
CA LYS A 188 7.94 -14.03 -11.17
C LYS A 188 8.42 -15.24 -10.35
N ARG A 189 8.15 -15.25 -9.03
CA ARG A 189 8.56 -16.35 -8.14
C ARG A 189 7.88 -17.69 -8.49
N ILE A 190 6.67 -17.67 -9.02
CA ILE A 190 5.97 -18.89 -9.47
C ILE A 190 6.31 -19.27 -10.91
N GLY A 191 7.31 -18.63 -11.53
CA GLY A 191 7.75 -18.90 -12.89
C GLY A 191 6.96 -18.18 -13.98
N GLY A 192 6.16 -17.16 -13.63
CA GLY A 192 5.41 -16.36 -14.60
C GLY A 192 6.33 -15.51 -15.46
N ASP A 193 6.06 -15.46 -16.77
CA ASP A 193 6.69 -14.54 -17.69
C ASP A 193 6.02 -13.16 -17.60
N ILE A 194 6.79 -12.12 -17.33
CA ILE A 194 6.26 -10.76 -17.19
C ILE A 194 5.53 -10.27 -18.46
N TYR A 195 5.87 -10.84 -19.62
CA TYR A 195 5.21 -10.56 -20.89
C TYR A 195 3.81 -11.21 -21.00
N GLU A 196 3.45 -12.14 -20.11
CA GLU A 196 2.14 -12.78 -20.03
C GLU A 196 1.31 -12.29 -18.82
N LEU A 197 1.73 -11.18 -18.21
CA LEU A 197 1.12 -10.67 -16.96
C LEU A 197 -0.39 -10.47 -17.10
N ASP A 198 -0.85 -9.90 -18.21
CA ASP A 198 -2.26 -9.58 -18.50
C ASP A 198 -3.13 -10.82 -18.75
N GLU A 199 -2.54 -11.95 -19.08
CA GLU A 199 -3.27 -13.21 -19.26
C GLU A 199 -3.52 -13.94 -17.93
N LYS A 200 -2.71 -13.67 -16.92
CA LYS A 200 -2.70 -14.43 -15.66
C LYS A 200 -3.16 -13.62 -14.45
N ILE A 201 -3.14 -12.30 -14.55
CA ILE A 201 -3.46 -11.40 -13.44
C ILE A 201 -4.54 -10.42 -13.86
N ALA A 202 -5.48 -10.17 -12.97
CA ALA A 202 -6.44 -9.08 -13.08
C ALA A 202 -6.39 -8.24 -11.80
N ILE A 203 -6.32 -6.92 -11.95
CA ILE A 203 -6.31 -5.96 -10.86
C ILE A 203 -7.61 -5.18 -10.91
N HIS A 204 -8.43 -5.33 -9.87
CA HIS A 204 -9.66 -4.58 -9.72
C HIS A 204 -9.40 -3.34 -8.88
N ILE A 205 -9.56 -2.17 -9.50
CA ILE A 205 -9.40 -0.87 -8.86
C ILE A 205 -10.73 -0.51 -8.20
N ASN A 206 -10.73 -0.37 -6.87
CA ASN A 206 -11.91 0.02 -6.12
C ASN A 206 -11.86 1.53 -5.84
N ASP A 207 -12.85 2.27 -6.37
CA ASP A 207 -12.91 3.73 -6.31
C ASP A 207 -11.73 4.41 -7.07
N THR A 208 -11.57 5.71 -6.89
CA THR A 208 -10.54 6.54 -7.54
C THR A 208 -9.19 6.50 -6.85
N HIS A 209 -9.13 6.11 -5.57
CA HIS A 209 -7.92 6.12 -4.76
C HIS A 209 -6.77 5.29 -5.36
N PRO A 210 -6.99 4.07 -5.88
CA PRO A 210 -5.92 3.26 -6.47
C PRO A 210 -5.69 3.50 -7.97
N THR A 211 -6.22 4.56 -8.58
CA THR A 211 -5.99 4.86 -10.01
C THR A 211 -4.52 5.09 -10.35
N LEU A 212 -3.70 5.47 -9.36
CA LEU A 212 -2.25 5.52 -9.50
C LEU A 212 -1.62 4.15 -9.85
N ALA A 213 -2.39 3.05 -9.77
CA ALA A 213 -1.92 1.73 -10.20
C ALA A 213 -1.55 1.71 -11.69
N ILE A 214 -2.25 2.47 -12.53
CA ILE A 214 -1.97 2.57 -13.97
C ILE A 214 -0.57 3.15 -14.22
N PRO A 215 -0.25 4.40 -13.82
CA PRO A 215 1.09 4.95 -14.07
C PRO A 215 2.19 4.21 -13.30
N GLU A 216 1.91 3.67 -12.12
CA GLU A 216 2.91 2.93 -11.36
C GLU A 216 3.23 1.57 -11.99
N LEU A 217 2.23 0.85 -12.51
CA LEU A 217 2.49 -0.39 -13.25
C LEU A 217 3.29 -0.12 -14.52
N MET A 218 2.96 0.95 -15.26
CA MET A 218 3.76 1.39 -16.40
C MET A 218 5.22 1.65 -16.00
N ARG A 219 5.46 2.37 -14.89
CA ARG A 219 6.80 2.62 -14.37
C ARG A 219 7.55 1.32 -14.07
N LEU A 220 6.90 0.39 -13.37
CA LEU A 220 7.52 -0.90 -13.03
C LEU A 220 7.88 -1.70 -14.29
N LEU A 221 6.97 -1.77 -15.26
CA LEU A 221 7.20 -2.52 -16.49
C LEU A 221 8.26 -1.89 -17.39
N VAL A 222 8.29 -0.55 -17.52
CA VAL A 222 9.24 0.15 -18.39
C VAL A 222 10.59 0.34 -17.68
N ASP A 223 10.60 0.91 -16.47
CA ASP A 223 11.84 1.32 -15.81
C ASP A 223 12.55 0.14 -15.15
N GLU A 224 11.82 -0.80 -14.54
CA GLU A 224 12.41 -1.89 -13.77
C GLU A 224 12.50 -3.21 -14.58
N GLU A 225 11.47 -3.55 -15.36
CA GLU A 225 11.48 -4.76 -16.20
C GLU A 225 12.04 -4.50 -17.61
N GLY A 226 12.23 -3.25 -18.00
CA GLY A 226 12.85 -2.86 -19.28
C GLY A 226 12.01 -3.13 -20.52
N MET A 227 10.67 -3.18 -20.37
CA MET A 227 9.72 -3.28 -21.48
C MET A 227 9.73 -2.00 -22.31
N ASP A 228 9.44 -2.13 -23.60
CA ASP A 228 9.08 -0.97 -24.41
C ASP A 228 7.69 -0.43 -24.00
N TRP A 229 7.47 0.87 -24.22
CA TRP A 229 6.26 1.56 -23.81
C TRP A 229 4.97 0.92 -24.37
N ASN A 230 4.94 0.56 -25.63
CA ASN A 230 3.74 0.02 -26.26
C ASN A 230 3.38 -1.36 -25.74
N THR A 231 4.38 -2.18 -25.45
CA THR A 231 4.19 -3.49 -24.85
C THR A 231 3.71 -3.34 -23.40
N ALA A 232 4.35 -2.48 -22.60
CA ALA A 232 3.94 -2.19 -21.24
C ALA A 232 2.50 -1.67 -21.17
N TRP A 233 2.12 -0.74 -22.05
CA TRP A 233 0.76 -0.18 -22.12
C TRP A 233 -0.31 -1.24 -22.39
N ARG A 234 -0.04 -2.22 -23.23
CA ARG A 234 -0.97 -3.35 -23.47
C ARG A 234 -1.12 -4.21 -22.22
N ARG A 235 -0.03 -4.44 -21.48
CA ARG A 235 -0.03 -5.22 -20.24
C ARG A 235 -0.73 -4.48 -19.10
N ASP A 236 -0.66 -3.15 -19.08
CA ASP A 236 -1.34 -2.32 -18.07
C ASP A 236 -2.87 -2.40 -18.13
N ALA A 237 -3.43 -2.91 -19.23
CA ALA A 237 -4.87 -3.19 -19.37
C ALA A 237 -5.44 -4.18 -18.35
N ILE A 238 -4.59 -4.81 -17.51
CA ILE A 238 -5.01 -5.62 -16.36
C ILE A 238 -5.68 -4.78 -15.26
N CYS A 239 -5.39 -3.47 -15.20
CA CYS A 239 -5.99 -2.55 -14.25
C CYS A 239 -7.38 -2.14 -14.72
N LYS A 240 -8.41 -2.72 -14.11
CA LYS A 240 -9.82 -2.44 -14.43
C LYS A 240 -10.49 -1.69 -13.28
N GLY A 241 -11.10 -0.54 -13.60
CA GLY A 241 -11.97 0.16 -12.65
C GLY A 241 -13.27 -0.60 -12.43
N SER A 242 -13.84 -0.51 -11.22
CA SER A 242 -15.23 -0.90 -11.01
C SER A 242 -16.12 0.10 -11.77
N SER A 243 -16.82 -0.35 -12.80
CA SER A 243 -17.99 0.39 -13.28
C SER A 243 -19.02 0.39 -12.15
N GLN A 244 -19.29 1.56 -11.58
CA GLN A 244 -20.47 1.76 -10.73
C GLN A 244 -21.72 1.71 -11.59
#